data_f7b745814da0a42b5322d552ab60e3c4
#
_entry.id   f7b745814da0a42b5322d552ab60e3c4
#
_cell.length_a   1.000
_cell.length_b   1.000
_cell.length_c   1.000
_cell.angle_alpha   90.00
_cell.angle_beta   90.00
_cell.angle_gamma   90.00
#
_symmetry.space_group_name_H-M   'P 1'
#
loop_
_entity.id
_entity.type
_entity.pdbx_description
1 polymer ?
#
loop_
_entity_poly.entity_id
_entity_poly.type
_entity_poly.pdbx_seq_one_letter_code
_entity_poly.pdbx_strand_id
1 'polypeptide(L)'
;MQEIERKFLVTDSSYRTQAESSSRIRQGYICSARGRTVRVRIRDEKGFLTIKGPSDEAGLSRYEWERELPLNEAEELFRLCEPGMIDKVRYLVPCGNHVFEVDEFHG
;
A
#
# COMPACT_ATOMS: atom_id res chain seq x y z
N MET A 1 7.30 -19.64 -5.11
CA MET A 1 6.70 -18.75 -6.09
C MET A 1 7.30 -17.37 -5.94
N GLN A 2 7.68 -16.74 -7.03
CA GLN A 2 8.25 -15.40 -7.00
C GLN A 2 7.16 -14.36 -7.24
N GLU A 3 7.14 -13.33 -6.41
CA GLU A 3 6.20 -12.23 -6.56
C GLU A 3 6.86 -11.10 -7.35
N ILE A 4 6.15 -10.59 -8.35
CA ILE A 4 6.62 -9.51 -9.19
C ILE A 4 5.65 -8.35 -9.06
N GLU A 5 6.17 -7.18 -8.70
CA GLU A 5 5.39 -5.97 -8.57
C GLU A 5 5.59 -5.10 -9.81
N ARG A 6 4.49 -4.79 -10.49
CA ARG A 6 4.52 -3.97 -11.71
C ARG A 6 3.35 -3.04 -11.77
N LYS A 7 3.59 -1.84 -12.26
CA LYS A 7 2.55 -0.86 -12.58
C LYS A 7 2.52 -0.70 -14.09
N PHE A 8 1.37 -0.94 -14.69
CA PHE A 8 1.19 -0.79 -16.13
C PHE A 8 -0.25 -0.41 -16.45
N LEU A 9 -0.44 0.19 -17.62
CA LEU A 9 -1.77 0.53 -18.11
C LEU A 9 -2.43 -0.75 -18.63
N VAL A 10 -3.56 -1.09 -18.03
CA VAL A 10 -4.32 -2.27 -18.41
C VAL A 10 -5.52 -1.82 -19.20
N THR A 11 -5.66 -2.34 -20.42
CA THR A 11 -6.73 -1.93 -21.36
C THR A 11 -7.98 -2.80 -21.24
N ASP A 12 -7.89 -3.95 -20.59
CA ASP A 12 -9.05 -4.80 -20.33
C ASP A 12 -9.02 -5.25 -18.86
N SER A 13 -10.12 -5.84 -18.42
CA SER A 13 -10.31 -6.24 -17.03
C SER A 13 -10.20 -7.74 -16.81
N SER A 14 -9.60 -8.48 -17.74
CA SER A 14 -9.47 -9.94 -17.61
C SER A 14 -8.67 -10.35 -16.37
N TYR A 15 -7.75 -9.50 -15.91
CA TYR A 15 -6.98 -9.76 -14.69
C TYR A 15 -7.86 -9.97 -13.46
N ARG A 16 -9.05 -9.36 -13.42
CA ARG A 16 -9.97 -9.51 -12.28
C ARG A 16 -10.47 -10.95 -12.15
N THR A 17 -10.74 -11.61 -13.26
CA THR A 17 -11.23 -12.98 -13.25
C THR A 17 -10.08 -13.99 -13.06
N GLN A 18 -8.86 -13.60 -13.40
CA GLN A 18 -7.68 -14.44 -13.27
C GLN A 18 -6.99 -14.30 -11.91
N ALA A 19 -7.36 -13.29 -11.14
CA ALA A 19 -6.75 -13.03 -9.84
C ALA A 19 -7.07 -14.15 -8.84
N GLU A 20 -6.07 -14.58 -8.08
CA GLU A 20 -6.28 -15.53 -6.98
C GLU A 20 -6.79 -14.82 -5.73
N SER A 21 -6.53 -13.52 -5.62
CA SER A 21 -7.02 -12.72 -4.51
C SER A 21 -7.05 -11.25 -4.89
N SER A 22 -7.81 -10.48 -4.12
CA SER A 22 -7.84 -9.02 -4.26
C SER A 22 -7.94 -8.40 -2.88
N SER A 23 -7.37 -7.21 -2.72
CA SER A 23 -7.41 -6.46 -1.47
C SER A 23 -7.64 -5.00 -1.77
N ARG A 24 -8.56 -4.37 -1.03
CA ARG A 24 -8.71 -2.93 -1.09
C ARG A 24 -7.68 -2.29 -0.18
N ILE A 25 -6.95 -1.32 -0.71
CA ILE A 25 -5.92 -0.59 0.02
C ILE A 25 -6.23 0.89 -0.05
N ARG A 26 -6.37 1.51 1.11
CA ARG A 26 -6.49 2.96 1.24
C ARG A 26 -5.31 3.42 2.07
N GLN A 27 -4.59 4.43 1.62
CA GLN A 27 -3.45 4.92 2.36
C GLN A 27 -3.24 6.41 2.16
N GLY A 28 -2.65 7.03 3.15
CA GLY A 28 -2.29 8.43 3.12
C GLY A 28 -1.14 8.70 4.07
N TYR A 29 -0.50 9.84 3.90
CA TYR A 29 0.59 10.25 4.76
C TYR A 29 0.13 11.37 5.68
N ILE A 30 0.30 11.16 6.99
CA ILE A 30 0.14 12.23 7.97
C ILE A 30 1.32 13.18 7.84
N CYS A 31 2.49 12.63 7.56
CA CYS A 31 3.70 13.41 7.34
C CYS A 31 4.54 12.72 6.26
N SER A 32 4.93 13.48 5.24
CA SER A 32 5.77 12.98 4.14
C SER A 32 7.09 13.75 4.04
N ALA A 33 7.58 14.28 5.16
CA ALA A 33 8.83 15.02 5.17
C ALA A 33 10.02 14.11 4.84
N ARG A 34 11.05 14.70 4.22
CA ARG A 34 12.27 13.97 3.90
C ARG A 34 12.92 13.44 5.19
N GLY A 35 13.21 12.14 5.20
CA GLY A 35 13.80 11.49 6.36
C GLY A 35 12.83 11.18 7.48
N ARG A 36 11.56 11.49 7.30
CA ARG A 36 10.56 11.23 8.33
C ARG A 36 9.18 11.10 7.68
N THR A 37 8.64 9.90 7.64
CA THR A 37 7.31 9.67 7.08
C THR A 37 6.42 8.96 8.08
N VAL A 38 5.14 9.33 8.07
CA VAL A 38 4.10 8.69 8.89
C VAL A 38 2.95 8.35 7.95
N ARG A 39 2.72 7.06 7.74
CA ARG A 39 1.71 6.57 6.80
C ARG A 39 0.63 5.79 7.54
N VAL A 40 -0.62 6.07 7.20
CA VAL A 40 -1.77 5.26 7.61
C VAL A 40 -2.23 4.46 6.41
N ARG A 41 -2.41 3.16 6.61
CA ARG A 41 -2.92 2.27 5.55
C ARG A 41 -4.04 1.43 6.12
N ILE A 42 -5.11 1.26 5.35
CA ILE A 42 -6.15 0.29 5.64
C ILE A 42 -6.15 -0.69 4.48
N ARG A 43 -5.91 -1.96 4.81
CA ARG A 43 -6.02 -3.05 3.85
C ARG A 43 -7.19 -3.93 4.29
N ASP A 44 -8.24 -3.93 3.45
CA ASP A 44 -9.52 -4.56 3.77
C ASP A 44 -10.07 -4.00 5.10
N GLU A 45 -10.03 -4.75 6.19
CA GLU A 45 -10.56 -4.33 7.49
C GLU A 45 -9.47 -4.09 8.54
N LYS A 46 -8.21 -4.11 8.13
CA LYS A 46 -7.07 -3.93 9.04
C LYS A 46 -6.36 -2.62 8.79
N GLY A 47 -6.16 -1.86 9.88
CA GLY A 47 -5.40 -0.62 9.82
C GLY A 47 -3.96 -0.83 10.22
N PHE A 48 -3.06 0.00 9.67
CA PHE A 48 -1.62 -0.04 9.98
C PHE A 48 -1.09 1.38 10.04
N LEU A 49 -0.29 1.66 11.07
CA LEU A 49 0.45 2.91 11.17
C LEU A 49 1.92 2.59 11.00
N THR A 50 2.56 3.22 10.02
CA THR A 50 3.96 2.99 9.71
C THR A 50 4.73 4.30 9.84
N ILE A 51 5.79 4.28 10.61
CA ILE A 51 6.68 5.43 10.79
C ILE A 51 8.06 5.02 10.29
N LYS A 52 8.60 5.81 9.36
CA LYS A 52 9.94 5.60 8.83
C LYS A 52 10.80 6.80 9.14
N GLY A 53 11.98 6.52 9.70
CA GLY A 53 12.97 7.53 9.98
C GLY A 53 13.98 7.70 8.86
N PRO A 54 15.07 8.44 9.10
CA PRO A 54 16.10 8.65 8.10
C PRO A 54 16.86 7.37 7.78
N SER A 55 17.36 7.29 6.53
CA SER A 55 18.28 6.23 6.15
C SER A 55 19.63 6.44 6.83
N ASP A 56 20.43 5.36 6.96
CA ASP A 56 21.81 5.50 7.41
C ASP A 56 22.64 6.21 6.32
N GLU A 57 23.92 6.50 6.64
CA GLU A 57 24.81 7.24 5.73
C GLU A 57 24.99 6.54 4.39
N ALA A 58 24.95 5.22 4.39
CA ALA A 58 25.12 4.44 3.17
C ALA A 58 23.80 4.24 2.42
N GLY A 59 22.66 4.65 3.00
CA GLY A 59 21.35 4.43 2.42
C GLY A 59 20.90 2.98 2.42
N LEU A 60 21.58 2.11 3.17
CA LEU A 60 21.31 0.67 3.18
C LEU A 60 20.28 0.23 4.21
N SER A 61 20.09 1.02 5.24
CA SER A 61 19.09 0.71 6.26
C SER A 61 18.32 1.97 6.63
N ARG A 62 17.10 1.76 7.10
CA ARG A 62 16.21 2.84 7.46
C ARG A 62 15.39 2.39 8.65
N TYR A 63 15.28 3.24 9.67
CA TYR A 63 14.42 2.95 10.80
C TYR A 63 12.99 2.82 10.32
N GLU A 64 12.33 1.75 10.74
CA GLU A 64 10.91 1.52 10.43
C GLU A 64 10.21 0.96 11.66
N TRP A 65 9.05 1.53 11.97
CA TRP A 65 8.20 1.10 13.05
C TRP A 65 6.79 0.94 12.48
N GLU A 66 6.15 -0.18 12.77
CA GLU A 66 4.80 -0.43 12.26
C GLU A 66 3.97 -1.13 13.32
N ARG A 67 2.71 -0.72 13.44
CA ARG A 67 1.72 -1.34 14.32
C ARG A 67 0.40 -1.48 13.61
N GLU A 68 -0.28 -2.60 13.87
CA GLU A 68 -1.66 -2.77 13.45
C GLU A 68 -2.56 -1.97 14.38
N LEU A 69 -3.57 -1.32 13.80
CA LEU A 69 -4.55 -0.51 14.52
C LEU A 69 -5.95 -1.05 14.26
N PRO A 70 -6.88 -0.88 15.22
CA PRO A 70 -8.27 -1.10 14.93
C PRO A 70 -8.75 -0.23 13.77
N LEU A 71 -9.67 -0.75 12.97
CA LEU A 71 -10.16 -0.06 11.77
C LEU A 71 -10.68 1.35 12.09
N ASN A 72 -11.45 1.49 13.18
CA ASN A 72 -12.01 2.79 13.54
C ASN A 72 -10.93 3.83 13.86
N GLU A 73 -9.82 3.43 14.47
CA GLU A 73 -8.73 4.35 14.75
C GLU A 73 -8.01 4.75 13.47
N ALA A 74 -7.77 3.80 12.57
CA ALA A 74 -7.15 4.10 11.28
C ALA A 74 -8.03 5.05 10.46
N GLU A 75 -9.34 4.86 10.47
CA GLU A 75 -10.27 5.75 9.78
C GLU A 75 -10.20 7.18 10.33
N GLU A 76 -10.08 7.34 11.64
CA GLU A 76 -9.94 8.66 12.24
C GLU A 76 -8.62 9.32 11.85
N LEU A 77 -7.54 8.56 11.78
CA LEU A 77 -6.23 9.10 11.42
C LEU A 77 -6.18 9.59 9.99
N PHE A 78 -7.03 9.09 9.10
CA PHE A 78 -7.10 9.61 7.74
C PHE A 78 -7.46 11.10 7.69
N ARG A 79 -8.13 11.62 8.70
CA ARG A 79 -8.47 13.05 8.78
C ARG A 79 -7.24 13.94 8.93
N LEU A 80 -6.13 13.34 9.38
CA LEU A 80 -4.87 14.05 9.58
C LEU A 80 -3.93 13.94 8.39
N CYS A 81 -4.31 13.18 7.37
CA CYS A 81 -3.45 12.94 6.23
C CYS A 81 -3.37 14.15 5.30
N GLU A 82 -2.18 14.33 4.74
CA GLU A 82 -1.95 15.31 3.68
C GLU A 82 -2.77 14.95 2.44
N PRO A 83 -3.05 15.92 1.55
CA PRO A 83 -3.68 15.63 0.27
C PRO A 83 -2.89 14.59 -0.53
N GLY A 84 -3.58 13.86 -1.40
CA GLY A 84 -2.94 12.83 -2.21
C GLY A 84 -3.13 11.42 -1.68
N MET A 85 -4.20 11.20 -0.93
CA MET A 85 -4.53 9.84 -0.48
C MET A 85 -4.77 8.92 -1.68
N ILE A 86 -4.44 7.66 -1.49
CA ILE A 86 -4.59 6.61 -2.50
C ILE A 86 -5.69 5.65 -2.05
N ASP A 87 -6.59 5.32 -2.97
CA ASP A 87 -7.59 4.27 -2.81
C ASP A 87 -7.47 3.37 -4.04
N LYS A 88 -7.15 2.10 -3.80
CA LYS A 88 -6.92 1.16 -4.89
C LYS A 88 -7.33 -0.24 -4.50
N VAL A 89 -7.55 -1.09 -5.50
CA VAL A 89 -7.70 -2.52 -5.30
C VAL A 89 -6.48 -3.20 -5.92
N ARG A 90 -5.82 -4.04 -5.14
CA ARG A 90 -4.68 -4.82 -5.58
C ARG A 90 -5.13 -6.23 -5.89
N TYR A 91 -4.87 -6.67 -7.11
CA TYR A 91 -5.15 -8.02 -7.57
C TYR A 91 -3.84 -8.80 -7.66
N LEU A 92 -3.84 -10.02 -7.13
CA LEU A 92 -2.72 -10.93 -7.27
C LEU A 92 -3.05 -11.91 -8.37
N VAL A 93 -2.37 -11.80 -9.50
CA VAL A 93 -2.65 -12.57 -10.71
C VAL A 93 -1.53 -13.58 -10.94
N PRO A 94 -1.79 -14.88 -10.78
CA PRO A 94 -0.77 -15.89 -11.02
C PRO A 94 -0.49 -16.01 -12.52
N CYS A 95 0.79 -16.19 -12.85
CA CYS A 95 1.23 -16.37 -14.23
C CYS A 95 2.48 -17.24 -14.22
N GLY A 96 2.30 -18.54 -14.50
CA GLY A 96 3.38 -19.52 -14.42
C GLY A 96 3.90 -19.65 -12.99
N ASN A 97 5.20 -19.39 -12.79
CA ASN A 97 5.83 -19.42 -11.47
C ASN A 97 5.85 -18.06 -10.78
N HIS A 98 5.16 -17.07 -11.35
CA HIS A 98 5.17 -15.71 -10.83
C HIS A 98 3.77 -15.27 -10.45
N VAL A 99 3.71 -14.29 -9.54
CA VAL A 99 2.46 -13.61 -9.19
C VAL A 99 2.65 -12.13 -9.51
N PHE A 100 1.77 -11.57 -10.35
CA PHE A 100 1.78 -10.15 -10.68
C PHE A 100 0.83 -9.41 -9.75
N GLU A 101 1.25 -8.25 -9.27
CA GLU A 101 0.37 -7.33 -8.56
C GLU A 101 -0.18 -6.31 -9.57
N VAL A 102 -1.49 -6.30 -9.72
CA VAL A 102 -2.17 -5.34 -10.58
C VAL A 102 -2.97 -4.40 -9.70
N ASP A 103 -2.62 -3.13 -9.69
CA ASP A 103 -3.29 -2.12 -8.88
C ASP A 103 -4.27 -1.33 -9.75
N GLU A 104 -5.52 -1.31 -9.32
CA GLU A 104 -6.57 -0.53 -9.95
C GLU A 104 -6.88 0.65 -9.05
N PHE A 105 -6.52 1.86 -9.49
CA PHE A 105 -6.67 3.06 -8.69
C PHE A 105 -8.06 3.65 -8.84
N HIS A 106 -8.61 4.13 -7.73
CA HIS A 106 -9.91 4.77 -7.67
C HIS A 106 -9.74 6.24 -7.31
N GLY A 107 -10.44 7.05 -7.98
CA GLY A 107 -10.49 8.43 -7.65
C GLY A 107 -9.65 9.36 -8.37
#